data_6089f85aea8466ab03577e6946259a34
#
_entry.id   6089f85aea8466ab03577e6946259a34
#
_cell.length_a   1.000
_cell.length_b   1.000
_cell.length_c   1.000
_cell.angle_alpha   90.00
_cell.angle_beta   90.00
_cell.angle_gamma   90.00
#
_symmetry.space_group_name_H-M   'P 1'
#
loop_
_entity.id
_entity.type
_entity.pdbx_description
1 polymer ?
#
loop_
_entity_poly.entity_id
_entity_poly.type
_entity_poly.pdbx_seq_one_letter_code
_entity_poly.pdbx_strand_id
1 'polypeptide(L)'
;FWFDFYKILKAVLQNFALFFGLNVLGILLAACISKVFCRFVTAAELVVLLTLYVQGNFLVNHMPPFDGTEIVWEDYRGENIKTAIVCILIAAAVVTVAKLLGAKRFQGICMAVSAGLSGILMITLVTMTVTTGAYRERTTYYALENGQYRLSQDQNFLVLLLDAVDAKTFEEVMDSDPAYTETFADFTYYPDMVGAYPWTAFSVPYILSGKWYEGEEYYLDYAAAAVDESGLFRELSERDYDIALYESDPWVTSYTYQFSNMVELQHEAYVWKYFRRAICKLGGIRYAPFFLKEYCYRAIVQTQGQHNAFVDESNPLYTWDLKEFATHMQEEEVTYQEGKCFRYYHLQGGHVPFLYDADLNTVGDSSYTETLEANIRVIGQFLDKLKQSDLYDNSVIIVMADHGFDPQNEVSAYDRQNPLFLVKGVGESHPLQTSLVPAAYEDLQDAYVRLMDGAAGDAIFPYQELSLIHISE
;
A
#
# COMPACT_ATOMS: atom_id res chain seq x y z
N PHE A 1 5.70 4.06 3.84
CA PHE A 1 6.59 4.68 4.84
C PHE A 1 6.06 6.04 5.23
N TRP A 2 5.39 6.14 6.38
CA TRP A 2 4.79 7.35 6.90
C TRP A 2 5.74 7.97 7.92
N PHE A 3 6.64 8.79 7.43
CA PHE A 3 7.57 9.50 8.31
C PHE A 3 7.04 10.87 8.65
N ASP A 4 7.26 11.26 9.89
CA ASP A 4 7.03 12.61 10.37
C ASP A 4 7.69 13.65 9.44
N PHE A 5 6.94 14.69 9.10
CA PHE A 5 7.38 15.79 8.26
C PHE A 5 8.74 16.37 8.68
N TYR A 6 8.95 16.57 9.98
CA TYR A 6 10.21 17.14 10.48
C TYR A 6 11.40 16.22 10.27
N LYS A 7 11.22 14.92 10.30
CA LYS A 7 12.26 13.94 10.01
C LYS A 7 12.62 13.95 8.51
N ILE A 8 11.61 14.00 7.64
CA ILE A 8 11.80 14.17 6.20
C ILE A 8 12.51 15.49 5.93
N LEU A 9 12.03 16.61 6.50
CA LEU A 9 12.63 17.92 6.33
C LEU A 9 14.10 17.95 6.79
N LYS A 10 14.41 17.35 7.94
CA LYS A 10 15.79 17.22 8.44
C LYS A 10 16.67 16.43 7.46
N ALA A 11 16.19 15.32 6.91
CA ALA A 11 16.92 14.52 5.92
C ALA A 11 17.17 15.31 4.63
N VAL A 12 16.14 16.01 4.14
CA VAL A 12 16.23 16.88 2.96
C VAL A 12 17.25 18.00 3.18
N LEU A 13 17.18 18.70 4.32
CA LEU A 13 18.12 19.79 4.65
C LEU A 13 19.56 19.28 4.77
N GLN A 14 19.80 18.13 5.37
CA GLN A 14 21.14 17.54 5.46
C GLN A 14 21.68 17.12 4.08
N ASN A 15 20.84 16.51 3.23
CA ASN A 15 21.24 16.15 1.88
C ASN A 15 21.51 17.44 1.05
N PHE A 16 20.65 18.45 1.19
CA PHE A 16 20.87 19.76 0.54
C PHE A 16 22.21 20.38 0.97
N ALA A 17 22.48 20.44 2.27
CA ALA A 17 23.73 21.00 2.78
C ALA A 17 24.96 20.25 2.25
N LEU A 18 24.89 18.92 2.17
CA LEU A 18 25.96 18.10 1.60
C LEU A 18 26.18 18.43 0.11
N PHE A 19 25.14 18.35 -0.70
CA PHE A 19 25.24 18.61 -2.16
C PHE A 19 25.60 20.06 -2.46
N PHE A 20 25.06 21.02 -1.69
CA PHE A 20 25.44 22.41 -1.81
C PHE A 20 26.92 22.64 -1.49
N GLY A 21 27.42 22.05 -0.40
CA GLY A 21 28.83 22.13 -0.04
C GLY A 21 29.76 21.53 -1.09
N LEU A 22 29.40 20.36 -1.64
CA LEU A 22 30.15 19.73 -2.74
C LEU A 22 30.13 20.56 -4.01
N ASN A 23 28.99 21.19 -4.33
CA ASN A 23 28.85 22.08 -5.49
C ASN A 23 29.74 23.32 -5.34
N VAL A 24 29.66 24.01 -4.20
CA VAL A 24 30.51 25.16 -3.91
C VAL A 24 31.99 24.80 -3.98
N LEU A 25 32.39 23.67 -3.40
CA LEU A 25 33.78 23.18 -3.47
C LEU A 25 34.19 22.92 -4.93
N GLY A 26 33.32 22.27 -5.71
CA GLY A 26 33.56 22.00 -7.14
C GLY A 26 33.79 23.27 -7.94
N ILE A 27 32.94 24.31 -7.73
CA ILE A 27 33.10 25.62 -8.39
C ILE A 27 34.41 26.30 -7.97
N LEU A 28 34.75 26.29 -6.68
CA LEU A 28 35.98 26.87 -6.16
C LEU A 28 37.21 26.18 -6.76
N LEU A 29 37.24 24.86 -6.79
CA LEU A 29 38.33 24.10 -7.42
C LEU A 29 38.43 24.40 -8.93
N ALA A 30 37.30 24.47 -9.63
CA ALA A 30 37.27 24.84 -11.06
C ALA A 30 37.79 26.24 -11.26
N ALA A 31 37.49 27.20 -10.41
CA ALA A 31 38.00 28.57 -10.48
C ALA A 31 39.52 28.65 -10.24
N CYS A 32 40.06 27.77 -9.38
CA CYS A 32 41.51 27.66 -9.19
C CYS A 32 42.25 27.15 -10.43
N ILE A 33 41.59 26.29 -11.24
CA ILE A 33 42.20 25.74 -12.48
C ILE A 33 42.26 26.82 -13.58
N SER A 34 41.08 27.32 -13.97
CA SER A 34 41.00 28.43 -14.93
C SER A 34 39.60 29.04 -14.99
N LYS A 35 39.52 30.30 -15.45
CA LYS A 35 38.23 30.97 -15.71
C LYS A 35 37.39 30.26 -16.80
N VAL A 36 38.04 29.61 -17.76
CA VAL A 36 37.37 28.86 -18.83
C VAL A 36 36.75 27.59 -18.25
N PHE A 37 37.49 26.84 -17.42
CA PHE A 37 37.02 25.65 -16.81
C PHE A 37 35.86 25.92 -15.80
N CYS A 38 35.97 26.98 -15.01
CA CYS A 38 34.89 27.42 -14.14
C CYS A 38 33.59 27.70 -14.92
N ARG A 39 33.69 28.37 -16.08
CA ARG A 39 32.51 28.62 -16.97
C ARG A 39 31.91 27.31 -17.49
N PHE A 40 32.76 26.36 -17.86
CA PHE A 40 32.30 25.05 -18.32
C PHE A 40 31.53 24.33 -17.21
N VAL A 41 32.06 24.30 -15.97
CA VAL A 41 31.38 23.70 -14.81
C VAL A 41 30.05 24.39 -14.55
N THR A 42 29.99 25.74 -14.51
CA THR A 42 28.72 26.47 -14.33
C THR A 42 27.69 26.17 -15.42
N ALA A 43 28.15 26.04 -16.68
CA ALA A 43 27.25 25.67 -17.77
C ALA A 43 26.73 24.23 -17.62
N ALA A 44 27.59 23.30 -17.22
CA ALA A 44 27.20 21.93 -16.98
C ALA A 44 26.19 21.82 -15.82
N GLU A 45 26.39 22.57 -14.73
CA GLU A 45 25.45 22.65 -13.61
C GLU A 45 24.08 23.19 -14.05
N LEU A 46 24.04 24.22 -14.90
CA LEU A 46 22.78 24.72 -15.45
C LEU A 46 22.08 23.67 -16.31
N VAL A 47 22.82 22.90 -17.12
CA VAL A 47 22.26 21.79 -17.91
C VAL A 47 21.64 20.75 -16.98
N VAL A 48 22.35 20.34 -15.93
CA VAL A 48 21.84 19.38 -14.95
C VAL A 48 20.58 19.91 -14.27
N LEU A 49 20.61 21.16 -13.77
CA LEU A 49 19.45 21.78 -13.12
C LEU A 49 18.21 21.80 -14.01
N LEU A 50 18.36 22.26 -15.26
CA LEU A 50 17.26 22.32 -16.22
C LEU A 50 16.76 20.92 -16.58
N THR A 51 17.65 19.95 -16.76
CA THR A 51 17.29 18.57 -17.06
C THR A 51 16.48 17.96 -15.92
N LEU A 52 16.94 18.08 -14.67
CA LEU A 52 16.22 17.60 -13.49
C LEU A 52 14.85 18.27 -13.36
N TYR A 53 14.78 19.58 -13.56
CA TYR A 53 13.53 20.33 -13.48
C TYR A 53 12.52 19.89 -14.56
N VAL A 54 12.96 19.77 -15.82
CA VAL A 54 12.09 19.31 -16.92
C VAL A 54 11.64 17.88 -16.70
N GLN A 55 12.56 17.01 -16.29
CA GLN A 55 12.24 15.60 -16.01
C GLN A 55 11.18 15.46 -14.93
N GLY A 56 11.38 16.10 -13.79
CA GLY A 56 10.51 15.93 -12.61
C GLY A 56 9.14 16.62 -12.71
N ASN A 57 8.98 17.60 -13.62
CA ASN A 57 7.73 18.36 -13.74
C ASN A 57 6.97 18.13 -15.05
N PHE A 58 7.63 17.68 -16.13
CA PHE A 58 7.01 17.56 -17.46
C PHE A 58 7.13 16.16 -18.07
N LEU A 59 8.08 15.31 -17.62
CA LEU A 59 8.34 13.99 -18.19
C LEU A 59 8.09 12.84 -17.18
N VAL A 60 7.37 13.10 -16.10
CA VAL A 60 7.14 12.13 -15.04
C VAL A 60 5.93 11.22 -15.30
N ASN A 61 5.08 11.52 -16.28
CA ASN A 61 3.76 10.91 -16.48
C ASN A 61 3.77 9.44 -16.97
N HIS A 62 4.91 8.91 -17.38
CA HIS A 62 5.05 7.54 -17.88
C HIS A 62 6.03 6.76 -17.00
N MET A 63 5.77 6.76 -15.68
CA MET A 63 6.53 5.96 -14.74
C MET A 63 5.96 4.53 -14.71
N PRO A 64 6.82 3.52 -14.53
CA PRO A 64 6.33 2.18 -14.24
C PRO A 64 5.51 2.19 -12.94
N PRO A 65 4.57 1.27 -12.76
CA PRO A 65 3.89 1.08 -11.49
C PRO A 65 4.92 0.69 -10.42
N PHE A 66 4.74 1.19 -9.19
CA PHE A 66 5.56 0.83 -8.03
C PHE A 66 4.69 0.06 -7.02
N ASP A 67 4.03 -0.98 -7.53
CA ASP A 67 3.07 -1.82 -6.82
C ASP A 67 3.68 -3.16 -6.35
N GLY A 68 4.99 -3.33 -6.47
CA GLY A 68 5.70 -4.55 -6.12
C GLY A 68 5.94 -5.49 -7.30
N THR A 69 5.25 -5.32 -8.43
CA THR A 69 5.51 -6.11 -9.64
C THR A 69 6.92 -5.87 -10.19
N GLU A 70 7.50 -6.88 -10.85
CA GLU A 70 8.80 -6.73 -11.49
C GLU A 70 8.72 -5.73 -12.63
N ILE A 71 9.55 -4.70 -12.58
CA ILE A 71 9.61 -3.68 -13.62
C ILE A 71 10.56 -4.13 -14.71
N VAL A 72 10.03 -4.41 -15.91
CA VAL A 72 10.80 -4.69 -17.12
C VAL A 72 11.28 -3.37 -17.73
N TRP A 73 12.45 -2.89 -17.32
CA TRP A 73 12.99 -1.58 -17.73
C TRP A 73 13.25 -1.47 -19.25
N GLU A 74 13.41 -2.58 -19.93
CA GLU A 74 13.56 -2.66 -21.39
C GLU A 74 12.35 -2.12 -22.15
N ASP A 75 11.15 -2.25 -21.59
CA ASP A 75 9.91 -1.78 -22.22
C ASP A 75 9.84 -0.26 -22.25
N TYR A 76 10.60 0.40 -21.40
CA TYR A 76 10.68 1.86 -21.33
C TYR A 76 11.78 2.49 -22.23
N ARG A 77 12.25 1.76 -23.27
CA ARG A 77 13.26 2.29 -24.21
C ARG A 77 12.83 3.61 -24.87
N GLY A 78 11.53 3.76 -25.16
CA GLY A 78 10.98 5.00 -25.72
C GLY A 78 11.20 6.19 -24.81
N GLU A 79 10.95 6.04 -23.51
CA GLU A 79 11.16 7.09 -22.50
C GLU A 79 12.65 7.39 -22.28
N ASN A 80 13.51 6.38 -22.35
CA ASN A 80 14.97 6.56 -22.33
C ASN A 80 15.45 7.44 -23.49
N ILE A 81 15.00 7.15 -24.72
CA ILE A 81 15.36 7.91 -25.91
C ILE A 81 14.81 9.34 -25.84
N LYS A 82 13.54 9.50 -25.48
CA LYS A 82 12.89 10.81 -25.32
C LYS A 82 13.64 11.68 -24.31
N THR A 83 13.96 11.13 -23.14
CA THR A 83 14.72 11.85 -22.11
C THR A 83 16.13 12.20 -22.59
N ALA A 84 16.84 11.30 -23.28
CA ALA A 84 18.15 11.56 -23.82
C ALA A 84 18.13 12.71 -24.86
N ILE A 85 17.13 12.73 -25.76
CA ILE A 85 16.94 13.82 -26.71
C ILE A 85 16.72 15.15 -25.99
N VAL A 86 15.86 15.17 -24.96
CA VAL A 86 15.61 16.39 -24.17
C VAL A 86 16.89 16.88 -23.50
N CYS A 87 17.68 15.98 -22.89
CA CYS A 87 18.98 16.33 -22.31
C CYS A 87 19.94 16.96 -23.34
N ILE A 88 20.02 16.38 -24.53
CA ILE A 88 20.87 16.91 -25.64
C ILE A 88 20.36 18.29 -26.07
N LEU A 89 19.07 18.50 -26.23
CA LEU A 89 18.50 19.79 -26.63
C LEU A 89 18.75 20.87 -25.57
N ILE A 90 18.59 20.55 -24.28
CA ILE A 90 18.93 21.47 -23.18
C ILE A 90 20.41 21.84 -23.23
N ALA A 91 21.30 20.85 -23.37
CA ALA A 91 22.74 21.08 -23.43
C ALA A 91 23.10 21.96 -24.64
N ALA A 92 22.55 21.67 -25.81
CA ALA A 92 22.76 22.47 -27.03
C ALA A 92 22.28 23.91 -26.84
N ALA A 93 21.11 24.11 -26.23
CA ALA A 93 20.56 25.44 -25.95
C ALA A 93 21.46 26.23 -25.00
N VAL A 94 21.88 25.60 -23.86
CA VAL A 94 22.77 26.26 -22.89
C VAL A 94 24.11 26.63 -23.52
N VAL A 95 24.72 25.74 -24.31
CA VAL A 95 25.99 26.00 -25.00
C VAL A 95 25.84 27.14 -26.03
N THR A 96 24.73 27.16 -26.76
CA THR A 96 24.44 28.21 -27.76
C THR A 96 24.28 29.55 -27.04
N VAL A 97 23.50 29.62 -25.97
CA VAL A 97 23.30 30.87 -25.19
C VAL A 97 24.63 31.34 -24.59
N ALA A 98 25.44 30.42 -24.07
CA ALA A 98 26.77 30.75 -23.54
C ALA A 98 27.72 31.33 -24.57
N LYS A 99 27.67 30.84 -25.82
CA LYS A 99 28.46 31.36 -26.93
C LYS A 99 27.96 32.72 -27.42
N LEU A 100 26.65 32.92 -27.55
CA LEU A 100 26.04 34.12 -28.10
C LEU A 100 26.15 35.33 -27.16
N LEU A 101 26.01 35.12 -25.85
CA LEU A 101 25.91 36.24 -24.90
C LEU A 101 27.23 36.66 -24.23
N GLY A 102 28.26 35.86 -24.37
CA GLY A 102 29.52 36.06 -23.67
C GLY A 102 29.41 35.86 -22.15
N ALA A 103 30.56 35.79 -21.47
CA ALA A 103 30.69 35.28 -20.11
C ALA A 103 29.85 36.01 -19.06
N LYS A 104 29.90 37.33 -19.04
CA LYS A 104 29.25 38.13 -17.96
C LYS A 104 27.74 38.05 -18.03
N ARG A 105 27.17 38.15 -19.27
CA ARG A 105 25.71 38.03 -19.43
C ARG A 105 25.22 36.62 -19.20
N PHE A 106 25.99 35.61 -19.63
CA PHE A 106 25.66 34.21 -19.38
C PHE A 106 25.61 33.90 -17.87
N GLN A 107 26.57 34.34 -17.08
CA GLN A 107 26.54 34.17 -15.62
C GLN A 107 25.33 34.85 -15.01
N GLY A 108 24.95 36.04 -15.46
CA GLY A 108 23.71 36.69 -14.98
C GLY A 108 22.46 35.87 -15.27
N ILE A 109 22.38 35.24 -16.45
CA ILE A 109 21.27 34.32 -16.81
C ILE A 109 21.28 33.07 -15.93
N CYS A 110 22.45 32.44 -15.71
CA CYS A 110 22.55 31.29 -14.84
C CYS A 110 22.01 31.61 -13.42
N MET A 111 22.43 32.74 -12.87
CA MET A 111 21.94 33.20 -11.57
C MET A 111 20.42 33.45 -11.55
N ALA A 112 19.90 34.15 -12.58
CA ALA A 112 18.47 34.46 -12.64
C ALA A 112 17.61 33.21 -12.80
N VAL A 113 18.02 32.26 -13.68
CA VAL A 113 17.32 31.00 -13.91
C VAL A 113 17.36 30.13 -12.62
N SER A 114 18.54 29.97 -12.02
CA SER A 114 18.67 29.20 -10.79
C SER A 114 17.85 29.77 -9.63
N ALA A 115 17.89 31.09 -9.45
CA ALA A 115 17.10 31.76 -8.41
C ALA A 115 15.59 31.65 -8.69
N GLY A 116 15.18 31.87 -9.96
CA GLY A 116 13.78 31.72 -10.38
C GLY A 116 13.24 30.30 -10.14
N LEU A 117 13.96 29.26 -10.58
CA LEU A 117 13.56 27.87 -10.37
C LEU A 117 13.53 27.49 -8.89
N SER A 118 14.55 27.93 -8.13
CA SER A 118 14.57 27.70 -6.66
C SER A 118 13.39 28.37 -5.97
N GLY A 119 13.04 29.60 -6.39
CA GLY A 119 11.88 30.32 -5.86
C GLY A 119 10.56 29.60 -6.17
N ILE A 120 10.37 29.14 -7.41
CA ILE A 120 9.19 28.38 -7.81
C ILE A 120 9.07 27.10 -6.97
N LEU A 121 10.15 26.31 -6.88
CA LEU A 121 10.16 25.07 -6.11
C LEU A 121 9.90 25.30 -4.62
N MET A 122 10.44 26.38 -4.03
CA MET A 122 10.20 26.73 -2.64
C MET A 122 8.75 27.14 -2.42
N ILE A 123 8.17 27.96 -3.30
CA ILE A 123 6.76 28.35 -3.22
C ILE A 123 5.88 27.13 -3.32
N THR A 124 6.15 26.23 -4.29
CA THR A 124 5.41 24.98 -4.46
C THR A 124 5.49 24.12 -3.21
N LEU A 125 6.70 23.93 -2.64
CA LEU A 125 6.89 23.15 -1.42
C LEU A 125 6.11 23.74 -0.24
N VAL A 126 6.21 25.05 0.00
CA VAL A 126 5.49 25.71 1.08
C VAL A 126 3.97 25.60 0.86
N THR A 127 3.49 25.87 -0.34
CA THR A 127 2.07 25.75 -0.66
C THR A 127 1.56 24.35 -0.41
N MET A 128 2.24 23.32 -0.95
CA MET A 128 1.85 21.92 -0.72
C MET A 128 1.87 21.56 0.76
N THR A 129 2.93 21.94 1.50
CA THR A 129 3.03 21.64 2.92
C THR A 129 1.87 22.28 3.72
N VAL A 130 1.48 23.51 3.38
CA VAL A 130 0.39 24.21 4.06
C VAL A 130 -0.98 23.66 3.67
N THR A 131 -1.22 23.43 2.38
CA THR A 131 -2.53 22.98 1.88
C THR A 131 -2.83 21.53 2.30
N THR A 132 -1.81 20.66 2.32
CA THR A 132 -1.99 19.25 2.76
C THR A 132 -1.93 19.08 4.28
N GLY A 133 -1.53 20.12 5.03
CA GLY A 133 -1.32 19.97 6.48
C GLY A 133 -0.21 19.00 6.86
N ALA A 134 0.72 18.67 5.94
CA ALA A 134 1.78 17.69 6.14
C ALA A 134 2.72 18.00 7.33
N TYR A 135 2.74 19.26 7.80
CA TYR A 135 3.52 19.70 8.96
C TYR A 135 2.88 19.34 10.31
N ARG A 136 1.61 18.87 10.31
CA ARG A 136 0.93 18.48 11.55
C ARG A 136 1.52 17.18 12.05
N GLU A 137 1.75 17.11 13.35
CA GLU A 137 2.11 15.84 13.99
C GLU A 137 0.88 14.92 13.96
N ARG A 138 1.12 13.66 13.60
CA ARG A 138 0.11 12.61 13.59
C ARG A 138 0.61 11.43 14.39
N THR A 139 -0.23 10.92 15.24
CA THR A 139 0.04 9.67 15.93
C THR A 139 -0.19 8.53 14.97
N THR A 140 0.79 7.64 14.84
CA THR A 140 0.67 6.43 14.05
C THR A 140 0.62 5.24 15.00
N TYR A 141 -0.38 4.39 14.82
CA TYR A 141 -0.55 3.15 15.56
C TYR A 141 -0.10 1.98 14.70
N TYR A 142 0.44 0.97 15.36
CA TYR A 142 0.89 -0.26 14.72
C TYR A 142 0.28 -1.45 15.45
N ALA A 143 -0.11 -2.46 14.69
CA ALA A 143 -0.64 -3.70 15.24
C ALA A 143 0.49 -4.56 15.79
N LEU A 144 0.31 -5.06 17.00
CA LEU A 144 1.10 -6.16 17.55
C LEU A 144 0.54 -7.49 17.06
N GLU A 145 1.40 -8.49 16.91
CA GLU A 145 0.96 -9.84 16.55
C GLU A 145 0.28 -10.58 17.73
N ASN A 146 0.51 -10.11 18.94
CA ASN A 146 0.00 -10.75 20.14
C ASN A 146 -1.52 -10.89 20.16
N GLY A 147 -2.02 -12.04 20.56
CA GLY A 147 -3.44 -12.31 20.72
C GLY A 147 -4.19 -12.64 19.43
N GLN A 148 -3.50 -12.99 18.34
CA GLN A 148 -4.13 -13.41 17.09
C GLN A 148 -5.15 -14.53 17.29
N TYR A 149 -4.85 -15.47 18.19
CA TYR A 149 -5.71 -16.63 18.51
C TYR A 149 -6.38 -16.50 19.88
N ARG A 150 -6.54 -15.27 20.38
CA ARG A 150 -7.35 -14.98 21.54
C ARG A 150 -8.78 -14.70 21.11
N LEU A 151 -9.65 -15.71 21.24
CA LEU A 151 -11.00 -15.75 20.70
C LEU A 151 -12.04 -15.90 21.78
N SER A 152 -13.31 -15.72 21.45
CA SER A 152 -14.43 -15.79 22.37
C SER A 152 -15.16 -17.13 22.31
N GLN A 153 -15.59 -17.64 23.46
CA GLN A 153 -16.53 -18.75 23.53
C GLN A 153 -17.98 -18.32 23.26
N ASP A 154 -18.29 -17.01 23.36
CA ASP A 154 -19.64 -16.50 23.12
C ASP A 154 -19.91 -16.28 21.62
N GLN A 155 -19.16 -15.37 21.00
CA GLN A 155 -19.31 -15.05 19.58
C GLN A 155 -18.02 -14.44 19.00
N ASN A 156 -17.66 -14.89 17.81
CA ASN A 156 -16.54 -14.32 17.05
C ASN A 156 -17.04 -13.72 15.74
N PHE A 157 -16.45 -12.60 15.33
CA PHE A 157 -16.57 -12.03 14.00
C PHE A 157 -15.18 -11.94 13.40
N LEU A 158 -14.87 -12.82 12.46
CA LEU A 158 -13.54 -13.03 11.91
C LEU A 158 -13.52 -12.61 10.45
N VAL A 159 -12.60 -11.72 10.09
CA VAL A 159 -12.39 -11.29 8.71
C VAL A 159 -10.96 -11.65 8.31
N LEU A 160 -10.82 -12.51 7.32
CA LEU A 160 -9.57 -12.85 6.66
C LEU A 160 -9.52 -12.09 5.34
N LEU A 161 -8.79 -10.99 5.31
CA LEU A 161 -8.57 -10.22 4.10
C LEU A 161 -7.31 -10.71 3.40
N LEU A 162 -7.46 -11.12 2.16
CA LEU A 162 -6.37 -11.56 1.28
C LEU A 162 -6.04 -10.44 0.30
N ASP A 163 -4.85 -9.88 0.36
CA ASP A 163 -4.45 -8.80 -0.55
C ASP A 163 -4.43 -9.30 -2.01
N ALA A 164 -5.01 -8.52 -2.91
CA ALA A 164 -4.93 -8.72 -4.36
C ALA A 164 -5.41 -10.11 -4.85
N VAL A 165 -6.58 -10.59 -4.42
CA VAL A 165 -7.15 -11.86 -4.89
C VAL A 165 -8.41 -11.62 -5.73
N ASP A 166 -8.34 -11.95 -7.02
CA ASP A 166 -9.50 -11.91 -7.91
C ASP A 166 -10.37 -13.18 -7.78
N ALA A 167 -11.69 -12.97 -7.91
CA ALA A 167 -12.67 -14.03 -7.76
C ALA A 167 -12.52 -15.13 -8.81
N LYS A 168 -12.23 -14.75 -10.06
CA LYS A 168 -12.17 -15.70 -11.19
C LYS A 168 -11.02 -16.71 -11.07
N THR A 169 -9.79 -16.22 -10.81
CA THR A 169 -8.66 -17.13 -10.67
C THR A 169 -8.78 -17.97 -9.40
N PHE A 170 -9.36 -17.41 -8.33
CA PHE A 170 -9.66 -18.16 -7.13
C PHE A 170 -10.66 -19.31 -7.40
N GLU A 171 -11.71 -19.07 -8.20
CA GLU A 171 -12.67 -20.07 -8.61
C GLU A 171 -11.99 -21.16 -9.45
N GLU A 172 -11.12 -20.80 -10.41
CA GLU A 172 -10.34 -21.74 -11.20
C GLU A 172 -9.47 -22.66 -10.32
N VAL A 173 -8.88 -22.11 -9.26
CA VAL A 173 -8.10 -22.87 -8.28
C VAL A 173 -9.00 -23.79 -7.44
N MET A 174 -10.14 -23.31 -6.94
CA MET A 174 -11.08 -24.14 -6.19
C MET A 174 -11.59 -25.33 -7.03
N ASP A 175 -11.83 -25.12 -8.32
CA ASP A 175 -12.30 -26.16 -9.23
C ASP A 175 -11.21 -27.17 -9.62
N SER A 176 -9.94 -26.86 -9.42
CA SER A 176 -8.82 -27.73 -9.75
C SER A 176 -8.70 -28.97 -8.83
N ASP A 177 -9.13 -28.85 -7.57
CA ASP A 177 -9.14 -29.94 -6.59
C ASP A 177 -10.42 -29.86 -5.74
N PRO A 178 -11.25 -30.93 -5.68
CA PRO A 178 -12.42 -30.98 -4.80
C PRO A 178 -12.13 -30.66 -3.32
N ALA A 179 -10.92 -30.94 -2.84
CA ALA A 179 -10.54 -30.64 -1.46
C ALA A 179 -10.53 -29.12 -1.19
N TYR A 180 -10.20 -28.30 -2.18
CA TYR A 180 -10.25 -26.83 -2.05
C TYR A 180 -11.68 -26.33 -1.90
N THR A 181 -12.62 -26.87 -2.68
CA THR A 181 -14.04 -26.55 -2.56
C THR A 181 -14.61 -27.04 -1.21
N GLU A 182 -14.20 -28.23 -0.73
CA GLU A 182 -14.61 -28.75 0.56
C GLU A 182 -14.12 -27.90 1.75
N THR A 183 -12.99 -27.21 1.61
CA THR A 183 -12.47 -26.28 2.61
C THR A 183 -13.50 -25.20 2.96
N PHE A 184 -14.27 -24.75 1.97
CA PHE A 184 -15.28 -23.72 2.14
C PHE A 184 -16.72 -24.28 2.29
N ALA A 185 -16.85 -25.53 2.74
CA ALA A 185 -18.15 -25.97 3.25
C ALA A 185 -18.67 -24.97 4.31
N ASP A 186 -19.98 -24.79 4.35
CA ASP A 186 -20.70 -23.83 5.21
C ASP A 186 -20.56 -22.35 4.81
N PHE A 187 -19.88 -22.06 3.69
CA PHE A 187 -19.76 -20.72 3.15
C PHE A 187 -20.72 -20.46 1.98
N THR A 188 -21.08 -19.19 1.83
CA THR A 188 -21.70 -18.64 0.61
C THR A 188 -20.64 -17.83 -0.15
N TYR A 189 -20.44 -18.17 -1.41
CA TYR A 189 -19.53 -17.51 -2.34
C TYR A 189 -20.29 -16.53 -3.23
N TYR A 190 -19.74 -15.33 -3.41
CA TYR A 190 -20.27 -14.25 -4.26
C TYR A 190 -19.30 -13.96 -5.41
N PRO A 191 -19.41 -14.66 -6.56
CA PRO A 191 -18.45 -14.54 -7.67
C PRO A 191 -18.45 -13.15 -8.34
N ASP A 192 -19.60 -12.48 -8.33
CA ASP A 192 -19.82 -11.19 -8.99
C ASP A 192 -19.68 -10.01 -8.03
N MET A 193 -18.93 -10.17 -6.93
CA MET A 193 -18.67 -9.07 -6.00
C MET A 193 -17.94 -7.92 -6.69
N VAL A 194 -18.44 -6.69 -6.47
CA VAL A 194 -17.81 -5.47 -7.00
C VAL A 194 -17.03 -4.75 -5.89
N GLY A 195 -15.73 -4.59 -6.07
CA GLY A 195 -14.85 -3.84 -5.17
C GLY A 195 -15.01 -2.33 -5.31
N ALA A 196 -14.57 -1.57 -4.31
CA ALA A 196 -14.62 -0.11 -4.32
C ALA A 196 -13.37 0.52 -4.97
N TYR A 197 -12.20 0.04 -4.63
CA TYR A 197 -10.92 0.57 -5.10
C TYR A 197 -10.00 -0.53 -5.61
N PRO A 198 -9.16 -0.23 -6.63
CA PRO A 198 -8.19 -1.19 -7.16
C PRO A 198 -6.83 -1.16 -6.42
N TRP A 199 -6.77 -0.56 -5.22
CA TRP A 199 -5.55 -0.36 -4.44
C TRP A 199 -5.82 -0.50 -2.95
N THR A 200 -5.02 -1.26 -2.26
CA THR A 200 -5.11 -1.58 -0.83
C THR A 200 -5.25 -0.34 0.06
N ALA A 201 -4.41 0.67 -0.18
CA ALA A 201 -4.40 1.90 0.63
C ALA A 201 -5.75 2.63 0.70
N PHE A 202 -6.60 2.51 -0.31
CA PHE A 202 -7.93 3.11 -0.32
C PHE A 202 -9.03 2.07 -0.02
N SER A 203 -8.80 0.82 -0.42
CA SER A 203 -9.78 -0.23 -0.24
C SER A 203 -9.94 -0.64 1.22
N VAL A 204 -8.84 -0.80 1.96
CA VAL A 204 -8.89 -1.21 3.37
C VAL A 204 -9.66 -0.21 4.24
N PRO A 205 -9.39 1.11 4.23
CA PRO A 205 -10.21 2.05 4.98
C PRO A 205 -11.68 2.05 4.53
N TYR A 206 -11.94 1.87 3.24
CA TYR A 206 -13.30 1.81 2.70
C TYR A 206 -14.06 0.57 3.19
N ILE A 207 -13.47 -0.62 3.10
CA ILE A 207 -14.05 -1.89 3.57
C ILE A 207 -14.48 -1.77 5.04
N LEU A 208 -13.65 -1.13 5.86
CA LEU A 208 -13.88 -0.95 7.28
C LEU A 208 -14.83 0.21 7.63
N SER A 209 -15.16 1.10 6.69
CA SER A 209 -15.93 2.31 7.00
C SER A 209 -17.06 2.65 6.04
N GLY A 210 -16.97 2.24 4.78
CA GLY A 210 -17.86 2.72 3.71
C GLY A 210 -17.59 4.16 3.26
N LYS A 211 -16.50 4.80 3.73
CA LYS A 211 -16.21 6.20 3.42
C LYS A 211 -15.32 6.33 2.18
N TRP A 212 -15.80 7.05 1.17
CA TRP A 212 -15.03 7.36 -0.03
C TRP A 212 -13.94 8.41 0.25
N TYR A 213 -12.78 8.25 -0.41
CA TYR A 213 -11.73 9.27 -0.44
C TYR A 213 -11.99 10.27 -1.56
N GLU A 214 -12.29 11.51 -1.22
CA GLU A 214 -12.62 12.56 -2.18
C GLU A 214 -11.38 13.26 -2.77
N GLY A 215 -10.18 12.99 -2.24
CA GLY A 215 -8.92 13.57 -2.73
C GLY A 215 -8.64 15.00 -2.26
N GLU A 216 -9.47 15.55 -1.40
CA GLU A 216 -9.35 16.92 -0.89
C GLU A 216 -8.48 17.01 0.37
N GLU A 217 -8.38 15.93 1.13
CA GLU A 217 -7.65 15.85 2.39
C GLU A 217 -6.35 15.07 2.27
N TYR A 218 -5.50 15.22 3.28
CA TYR A 218 -4.32 14.37 3.40
C TYR A 218 -4.74 12.93 3.71
N TYR A 219 -4.13 11.95 3.02
CA TYR A 219 -4.54 10.55 3.08
C TYR A 219 -4.66 9.98 4.51
N LEU A 220 -3.70 10.27 5.41
CA LEU A 220 -3.78 9.76 6.79
C LEU A 220 -4.90 10.40 7.60
N ASP A 221 -5.28 11.64 7.29
CA ASP A 221 -6.44 12.28 7.91
C ASP A 221 -7.74 11.62 7.43
N TYR A 222 -7.81 11.26 6.14
CA TYR A 222 -8.89 10.44 5.60
C TYR A 222 -8.97 9.07 6.27
N ALA A 223 -7.86 8.31 6.33
CA ALA A 223 -7.84 6.97 6.89
C ALA A 223 -8.31 6.97 8.36
N ALA A 224 -7.83 7.92 9.17
CA ALA A 224 -8.27 8.09 10.55
C ALA A 224 -9.76 8.47 10.65
N ALA A 225 -10.21 9.44 9.85
CA ALA A 225 -11.62 9.85 9.83
C ALA A 225 -12.55 8.73 9.33
N ALA A 226 -12.10 7.94 8.36
CA ALA A 226 -12.84 6.78 7.86
C ALA A 226 -13.12 5.78 9.00
N VAL A 227 -12.10 5.43 9.78
CA VAL A 227 -12.26 4.52 10.92
C VAL A 227 -13.09 5.14 12.04
N ASP A 228 -12.82 6.40 12.42
CA ASP A 228 -13.53 7.08 13.50
C ASP A 228 -15.03 7.30 13.22
N GLU A 229 -15.40 7.47 11.95
CA GLU A 229 -16.78 7.66 11.50
C GLU A 229 -17.47 6.33 11.09
N SER A 230 -16.75 5.21 11.15
CA SER A 230 -17.22 3.91 10.69
C SER A 230 -18.48 3.44 11.42
N GLY A 231 -19.47 3.01 10.61
CA GLY A 231 -20.66 2.34 11.11
C GLY A 231 -20.32 0.99 11.77
N LEU A 232 -19.40 0.22 11.17
CA LEU A 232 -18.93 -1.06 11.68
C LEU A 232 -18.35 -0.93 13.11
N PHE A 233 -17.37 -0.04 13.31
CA PHE A 233 -16.75 0.10 14.63
C PHE A 233 -17.68 0.66 15.68
N ARG A 234 -18.63 1.50 15.29
CA ARG A 234 -19.69 1.94 16.20
C ARG A 234 -20.56 0.76 16.64
N GLU A 235 -21.06 -0.06 15.71
CA GLU A 235 -21.88 -1.23 16.01
C GLU A 235 -21.12 -2.26 16.86
N LEU A 236 -19.84 -2.52 16.52
CA LEU A 236 -18.99 -3.42 17.31
C LEU A 236 -18.82 -2.91 18.74
N SER A 237 -18.58 -1.61 18.92
CA SER A 237 -18.41 -0.98 20.22
C SER A 237 -19.71 -0.97 21.05
N GLU A 238 -20.85 -0.64 20.42
CA GLU A 238 -22.17 -0.64 21.07
C GLU A 238 -22.63 -2.06 21.49
N ARG A 239 -22.09 -3.10 20.86
CA ARG A 239 -22.37 -4.52 21.14
C ARG A 239 -21.30 -5.18 22.00
N ASP A 240 -20.38 -4.40 22.58
CA ASP A 240 -19.32 -4.84 23.48
C ASP A 240 -18.34 -5.87 22.86
N TYR A 241 -17.98 -5.71 21.59
CA TYR A 241 -16.91 -6.50 20.98
C TYR A 241 -15.51 -6.02 21.41
N ASP A 242 -14.63 -6.94 21.77
CA ASP A 242 -13.19 -6.68 21.81
C ASP A 242 -12.64 -6.68 20.38
N ILE A 243 -12.07 -5.56 19.97
CA ILE A 243 -11.65 -5.32 18.58
C ILE A 243 -10.15 -5.42 18.48
N ALA A 244 -9.63 -6.31 17.61
CA ALA A 244 -8.23 -6.36 17.23
C ALA A 244 -8.10 -6.38 15.69
N LEU A 245 -7.19 -5.55 15.20
CA LEU A 245 -6.91 -5.40 13.78
C LEU A 245 -5.45 -5.78 13.53
N TYR A 246 -5.24 -6.88 12.81
CA TYR A 246 -3.92 -7.36 12.42
C TYR A 246 -3.63 -6.83 11.02
N GLU A 247 -3.03 -5.62 11.00
CA GLU A 247 -2.68 -4.85 9.82
C GLU A 247 -1.23 -4.41 9.91
N SER A 248 -0.42 -4.73 8.90
CA SER A 248 1.01 -4.42 8.89
C SER A 248 1.31 -2.97 8.53
N ASP A 249 0.39 -2.30 7.85
CA ASP A 249 0.53 -0.92 7.42
C ASP A 249 -0.38 0.03 8.21
N PRO A 250 -0.01 1.30 8.37
CA PRO A 250 -0.77 2.26 9.18
C PRO A 250 -2.00 2.80 8.44
N TRP A 251 -2.70 1.97 7.68
CA TRP A 251 -3.93 2.36 6.96
C TRP A 251 -5.15 2.35 7.86
N VAL A 252 -5.03 1.73 9.02
CA VAL A 252 -6.09 1.69 10.02
C VAL A 252 -5.62 2.38 11.27
N THR A 253 -6.07 3.61 11.48
CA THR A 253 -5.78 4.41 12.67
C THR A 253 -7.10 4.98 13.19
N SER A 254 -7.31 4.97 14.50
CA SER A 254 -8.45 5.58 15.16
C SER A 254 -8.02 6.43 16.33
N TYR A 255 -8.69 7.58 16.51
CA TYR A 255 -8.58 8.39 17.72
C TYR A 255 -9.78 8.19 18.66
N THR A 256 -10.81 7.52 18.18
CA THR A 256 -12.07 7.31 18.91
C THR A 256 -12.14 5.90 19.49
N TYR A 257 -11.76 4.88 18.70
CA TYR A 257 -11.87 3.47 19.08
C TYR A 257 -10.54 2.93 19.60
N GLN A 258 -10.62 2.09 20.62
CA GLN A 258 -9.46 1.37 21.14
C GLN A 258 -9.41 -0.03 20.55
N PHE A 259 -8.30 -0.35 19.91
CA PHE A 259 -8.00 -1.68 19.41
C PHE A 259 -7.06 -2.39 20.37
N SER A 260 -7.43 -3.61 20.77
CA SER A 260 -6.75 -4.33 21.86
C SER A 260 -5.29 -4.72 21.54
N ASN A 261 -4.92 -4.73 20.24
CA ASN A 261 -3.59 -5.11 19.78
C ASN A 261 -2.80 -3.94 19.17
N MET A 262 -3.33 -2.70 19.18
CA MET A 262 -2.62 -1.55 18.61
C MET A 262 -1.87 -0.74 19.66
N VAL A 263 -0.69 -0.32 19.29
CA VAL A 263 0.19 0.52 20.13
C VAL A 263 0.68 1.74 19.36
N GLU A 264 0.83 2.84 20.09
CA GLU A 264 1.56 4.01 19.59
C GLU A 264 3.05 3.74 19.65
N LEU A 265 3.73 3.76 18.52
CA LEU A 265 5.20 3.69 18.51
C LEU A 265 5.81 5.03 18.94
N GLN A 266 6.27 5.08 20.18
CA GLN A 266 6.94 6.26 20.76
C GLN A 266 8.33 6.51 20.18
N HIS A 267 8.97 5.50 19.58
CA HIS A 267 10.30 5.59 19.00
C HIS A 267 10.42 4.78 17.72
N GLU A 268 10.32 5.47 16.58
CA GLU A 268 10.76 4.87 15.33
C GLU A 268 12.27 4.71 15.35
N ALA A 269 12.75 3.49 15.39
CA ALA A 269 14.15 3.24 15.24
C ALA A 269 14.45 2.86 13.79
N TYR A 270 14.97 3.81 13.08
CA TYR A 270 15.52 3.60 11.74
C TYR A 270 16.98 4.05 11.74
N VAL A 271 17.78 3.40 10.93
CA VAL A 271 19.18 3.80 10.75
C VAL A 271 19.19 5.07 9.90
N TRP A 272 19.43 6.24 10.53
CA TRP A 272 19.38 7.56 9.90
C TRP A 272 20.17 7.66 8.58
N LYS A 273 21.27 6.94 8.46
CA LYS A 273 22.07 6.86 7.23
C LYS A 273 21.27 6.28 6.06
N TYR A 274 20.52 5.21 6.30
CA TYR A 274 19.72 4.53 5.25
C TYR A 274 18.51 5.36 4.90
N PHE A 275 17.82 5.93 5.88
CA PHE A 275 16.71 6.85 5.66
C PHE A 275 17.09 8.02 4.77
N ARG A 276 18.18 8.72 5.06
CA ARG A 276 18.70 9.81 4.22
C ARG A 276 18.98 9.37 2.79
N ARG A 277 19.54 8.15 2.63
CA ARG A 277 19.82 7.58 1.29
C ARG A 277 18.50 7.30 0.53
N ALA A 278 17.50 6.74 1.21
CA ALA A 278 16.19 6.47 0.61
C ALA A 278 15.53 7.77 0.14
N ILE A 279 15.49 8.81 0.97
CA ILE A 279 14.95 10.13 0.59
C ILE A 279 15.69 10.69 -0.66
N CYS A 280 17.01 10.58 -0.70
CA CYS A 280 17.78 11.02 -1.86
C CYS A 280 17.44 10.20 -3.12
N LYS A 281 17.25 8.90 -3.01
CA LYS A 281 16.91 8.00 -4.12
C LYS A 281 15.49 8.21 -4.62
N LEU A 282 14.52 8.44 -3.72
CA LEU A 282 13.16 8.85 -4.08
C LEU A 282 13.16 10.15 -4.91
N GLY A 283 13.95 11.14 -4.49
CA GLY A 283 14.19 12.33 -5.31
C GLY A 283 14.78 11.98 -6.68
N GLY A 284 15.70 11.02 -6.74
CA GLY A 284 16.26 10.51 -7.99
C GLY A 284 15.23 9.85 -8.91
N ILE A 285 14.32 9.04 -8.39
CA ILE A 285 13.23 8.43 -9.18
C ILE A 285 12.39 9.52 -9.85
N ARG A 286 12.06 10.59 -9.14
CA ARG A 286 11.24 11.67 -9.71
C ARG A 286 12.02 12.53 -10.71
N TYR A 287 13.20 13.00 -10.33
CA TYR A 287 13.89 14.09 -11.03
C TYR A 287 15.04 13.63 -11.96
N ALA A 288 15.63 12.45 -11.75
CA ALA A 288 16.70 11.97 -12.60
C ALA A 288 16.19 11.62 -14.03
N PRO A 289 17.04 11.77 -15.06
CA PRO A 289 16.76 11.26 -16.39
C PRO A 289 16.32 9.81 -16.36
N PHE A 290 15.41 9.41 -17.26
CA PHE A 290 14.75 8.10 -17.18
C PHE A 290 15.77 6.94 -17.13
N PHE A 291 16.83 7.00 -17.91
CA PHE A 291 17.90 5.99 -17.94
C PHE A 291 18.69 5.83 -16.62
N LEU A 292 18.46 6.69 -15.62
CA LEU A 292 19.02 6.56 -14.26
C LEU A 292 17.98 6.08 -13.22
N LYS A 293 16.71 5.98 -13.61
CA LYS A 293 15.64 5.65 -12.66
C LYS A 293 15.75 4.22 -12.12
N GLU A 294 16.08 3.26 -12.98
CA GLU A 294 16.35 1.88 -12.57
C GLU A 294 17.38 1.81 -11.44
N TYR A 295 18.50 2.52 -11.58
CA TYR A 295 19.52 2.56 -10.52
C TYR A 295 18.98 3.13 -9.21
N CYS A 296 18.15 4.16 -9.27
CA CYS A 296 17.53 4.75 -8.07
C CYS A 296 16.54 3.78 -7.44
N TYR A 297 15.72 3.10 -8.23
CA TYR A 297 14.73 2.12 -7.77
C TYR A 297 15.39 0.90 -7.10
N ARG A 298 16.32 0.23 -7.80
CA ARG A 298 17.04 -0.91 -7.22
C ARG A 298 17.73 -0.59 -5.89
N ALA A 299 18.23 0.62 -5.73
CA ALA A 299 18.86 1.04 -4.49
C ALA A 299 17.86 1.36 -3.35
N ILE A 300 16.58 1.60 -3.64
CA ILE A 300 15.52 1.71 -2.63
C ILE A 300 15.13 0.31 -2.18
N VAL A 301 14.81 -0.58 -3.10
CA VAL A 301 14.41 -1.98 -2.80
C VAL A 301 15.47 -2.67 -1.92
N GLN A 302 16.76 -2.50 -2.24
CA GLN A 302 17.86 -3.04 -1.42
C GLN A 302 17.94 -2.45 0.00
N THR A 303 17.39 -1.26 0.22
CA THR A 303 17.40 -0.63 1.55
C THR A 303 16.14 -0.94 2.35
N GLN A 304 15.06 -1.37 1.73
CA GLN A 304 13.82 -1.74 2.44
C GLN A 304 14.05 -2.86 3.46
N GLY A 305 14.72 -3.93 3.09
CA GLY A 305 15.07 -5.02 4.02
C GLY A 305 16.01 -4.64 5.19
N GLN A 306 16.57 -3.43 5.18
CA GLN A 306 17.43 -2.91 6.26
C GLN A 306 16.72 -1.89 7.17
N HIS A 307 15.45 -1.59 6.86
CA HIS A 307 14.61 -0.66 7.63
C HIS A 307 13.68 -1.36 8.61
N ASN A 308 13.67 -2.69 8.66
CA ASN A 308 12.97 -3.42 9.70
C ASN A 308 13.59 -3.10 11.05
N ALA A 309 13.26 -1.93 11.51
CA ALA A 309 13.69 -1.36 12.75
C ALA A 309 12.59 -1.58 13.76
N PHE A 310 12.95 -2.24 14.79
CA PHE A 310 12.31 -2.35 16.09
C PHE A 310 11.04 -3.17 16.15
N VAL A 311 11.40 -4.33 16.29
CA VAL A 311 10.64 -5.25 17.09
C VAL A 311 11.21 -5.15 18.49
N ASP A 312 10.46 -4.69 19.45
CA ASP A 312 10.64 -5.14 20.82
C ASP A 312 10.42 -6.65 20.75
N GLU A 313 11.48 -7.46 20.97
CA GLU A 313 11.38 -8.93 20.93
C GLU A 313 10.28 -9.48 21.84
N SER A 314 9.82 -8.68 22.83
CA SER A 314 8.71 -8.99 23.72
C SER A 314 7.33 -8.60 23.18
N ASN A 315 7.26 -7.74 22.16
CA ASN A 315 6.05 -7.24 21.53
C ASN A 315 6.25 -7.07 20.01
N PRO A 316 6.33 -8.18 19.27
CA PRO A 316 6.57 -8.13 17.83
C PRO A 316 5.39 -7.47 17.10
N LEU A 317 5.71 -6.73 16.04
CA LEU A 317 4.72 -6.13 15.18
C LEU A 317 4.13 -7.19 14.26
N TYR A 318 2.85 -7.08 14.00
CA TYR A 318 2.17 -7.94 13.04
C TYR A 318 2.77 -7.76 11.64
N THR A 319 2.97 -8.85 10.95
CA THR A 319 3.29 -8.89 9.54
C THR A 319 2.20 -9.64 8.77
N TRP A 320 1.94 -9.22 7.55
CA TRP A 320 0.93 -9.86 6.69
C TRP A 320 1.42 -11.16 6.04
N ASP A 321 2.66 -11.58 6.37
CA ASP A 321 3.27 -12.76 5.77
C ASP A 321 2.48 -14.04 6.06
N LEU A 322 2.07 -14.73 4.99
CA LEU A 322 1.22 -15.92 5.06
C LEU A 322 1.87 -17.06 5.83
N LYS A 323 3.19 -17.22 5.68
CA LYS A 323 3.95 -18.29 6.36
C LYS A 323 4.14 -18.01 7.84
N GLU A 324 4.38 -16.74 8.22
CA GLU A 324 4.42 -16.36 9.63
C GLU A 324 3.06 -16.58 10.29
N PHE A 325 1.97 -16.17 9.66
CA PHE A 325 0.63 -16.43 10.15
C PHE A 325 0.36 -17.95 10.35
N ALA A 326 0.73 -18.77 9.34
CA ALA A 326 0.57 -20.23 9.45
C ALA A 326 1.46 -20.84 10.53
N THR A 327 2.67 -20.33 10.75
CA THR A 327 3.60 -20.80 11.77
C THR A 327 3.04 -20.50 13.16
N HIS A 328 2.63 -19.26 13.43
CA HIS A 328 2.03 -18.88 14.72
C HIS A 328 0.74 -19.66 14.98
N MET A 329 -0.06 -19.89 13.93
CA MET A 329 -1.27 -20.70 14.06
C MET A 329 -0.97 -22.14 14.51
N GLN A 330 0.17 -22.72 14.11
CA GLN A 330 0.58 -24.07 14.53
C GLN A 330 1.20 -24.09 15.93
N GLU A 331 1.97 -23.05 16.28
CA GLU A 331 2.72 -22.99 17.53
C GLU A 331 1.91 -22.46 18.71
N GLU A 332 0.95 -21.56 18.47
CA GLU A 332 0.13 -20.96 19.51
C GLU A 332 -1.16 -21.74 19.76
N GLU A 333 -1.51 -21.94 21.01
CA GLU A 333 -2.82 -22.46 21.39
C GLU A 333 -3.89 -21.36 21.35
N VAL A 334 -5.14 -21.74 21.05
CA VAL A 334 -6.26 -20.82 21.20
C VAL A 334 -6.44 -20.47 22.67
N THR A 335 -6.46 -19.19 22.95
CA THR A 335 -6.79 -18.68 24.29
C THR A 335 -8.17 -18.03 24.26
N TYR A 336 -8.88 -18.14 25.40
CA TYR A 336 -10.26 -17.67 25.46
C TYR A 336 -10.38 -16.36 26.20
N GLN A 337 -11.29 -15.51 25.72
CA GLN A 337 -11.70 -14.29 26.40
C GLN A 337 -13.20 -14.29 26.67
N GLU A 338 -13.61 -13.50 27.65
CA GLU A 338 -15.04 -13.26 27.93
C GLU A 338 -15.61 -12.26 26.92
N GLY A 339 -16.91 -12.36 26.64
CA GLY A 339 -17.62 -11.49 25.72
C GLY A 339 -17.35 -11.81 24.26
N LYS A 340 -17.72 -10.90 23.38
CA LYS A 340 -17.59 -11.08 21.94
C LYS A 340 -16.24 -10.57 21.42
N CYS A 341 -15.73 -11.11 20.33
CA CYS A 341 -14.55 -10.56 19.69
C CYS A 341 -14.71 -10.32 18.18
N PHE A 342 -14.07 -9.27 17.70
CA PHE A 342 -13.86 -8.97 16.30
C PHE A 342 -12.37 -9.08 16.01
N ARG A 343 -12.03 -9.87 14.98
CA ARG A 343 -10.65 -10.03 14.50
C ARG A 343 -10.59 -9.81 13.00
N TYR A 344 -9.76 -8.90 12.59
CA TYR A 344 -9.48 -8.61 11.21
C TYR A 344 -8.02 -8.94 10.93
N TYR A 345 -7.77 -9.84 10.01
CA TYR A 345 -6.45 -10.29 9.61
C TYR A 345 -6.20 -9.90 8.16
N HIS A 346 -5.26 -9.01 7.93
CA HIS A 346 -4.78 -8.71 6.59
C HIS A 346 -3.60 -9.62 6.27
N LEU A 347 -3.78 -10.50 5.29
CA LEU A 347 -2.79 -11.49 4.85
C LEU A 347 -2.28 -11.14 3.46
N GLN A 348 -1.07 -11.59 3.13
CA GLN A 348 -0.42 -11.31 1.85
C GLN A 348 -1.28 -11.69 0.63
N GLY A 349 -2.12 -12.71 0.75
CA GLY A 349 -3.03 -13.09 -0.33
C GLY A 349 -2.31 -13.44 -1.62
N GLY A 350 -2.75 -12.82 -2.71
CA GLY A 350 -2.16 -12.90 -4.04
C GLY A 350 -1.18 -11.79 -4.39
N HIS A 351 -0.77 -10.97 -3.41
CA HIS A 351 0.14 -9.85 -3.66
C HIS A 351 1.56 -10.31 -3.99
N VAL A 352 2.17 -9.66 -4.96
CA VAL A 352 3.57 -9.89 -5.34
C VAL A 352 4.56 -9.38 -4.26
N PRO A 353 5.75 -9.96 -4.11
CA PRO A 353 6.29 -11.09 -4.88
C PRO A 353 5.70 -12.44 -4.45
N PHE A 354 5.54 -13.38 -5.39
CA PHE A 354 5.07 -14.73 -5.09
C PHE A 354 6.22 -15.54 -4.47
N LEU A 355 6.15 -15.72 -3.15
CA LEU A 355 7.26 -16.29 -2.37
C LEU A 355 7.11 -17.78 -2.07
N TYR A 356 5.88 -18.31 -2.17
CA TYR A 356 5.54 -19.62 -1.66
C TYR A 356 4.93 -20.49 -2.77
N ASP A 357 5.31 -21.77 -2.80
CA ASP A 357 4.58 -22.80 -3.55
C ASP A 357 3.28 -23.21 -2.83
N ALA A 358 2.49 -24.08 -3.44
CA ALA A 358 1.24 -24.57 -2.88
C ALA A 358 1.37 -25.25 -1.50
N ASP A 359 2.55 -25.74 -1.15
CA ASP A 359 2.86 -26.36 0.14
C ASP A 359 3.46 -25.38 1.18
N LEU A 360 3.44 -24.08 0.87
CA LEU A 360 3.99 -23.00 1.70
C LEU A 360 5.52 -23.08 1.88
N ASN A 361 6.22 -23.76 0.98
CA ASN A 361 7.67 -23.71 0.95
C ASN A 361 8.14 -22.42 0.28
N THR A 362 9.17 -21.79 0.85
CA THR A 362 9.77 -20.61 0.23
C THR A 362 10.54 -21.03 -1.02
N VAL A 363 10.12 -20.50 -2.17
CA VAL A 363 10.73 -20.77 -3.49
C VAL A 363 11.19 -19.45 -4.12
N GLY A 364 12.15 -19.55 -5.06
CA GLY A 364 12.68 -18.35 -5.72
C GLY A 364 11.82 -17.82 -6.87
N ASP A 365 10.88 -18.62 -7.34
CA ASP A 365 10.01 -18.33 -8.49
C ASP A 365 8.72 -19.16 -8.30
N SER A 366 7.67 -18.53 -7.83
CA SER A 366 6.34 -19.11 -7.67
C SER A 366 5.35 -18.42 -8.60
N SER A 367 4.17 -18.97 -8.73
CA SER A 367 3.08 -18.39 -9.52
C SER A 367 1.97 -17.83 -8.66
N TYR A 368 1.14 -16.99 -9.26
CA TYR A 368 -0.07 -16.49 -8.61
C TYR A 368 -0.98 -17.65 -8.19
N THR A 369 -1.18 -18.64 -9.06
CA THR A 369 -2.00 -19.83 -8.78
C THR A 369 -1.48 -20.62 -7.58
N GLU A 370 -0.17 -20.95 -7.53
CA GLU A 370 0.43 -21.65 -6.36
C GLU A 370 0.28 -20.84 -5.07
N THR A 371 0.39 -19.51 -5.17
CA THR A 371 0.15 -18.63 -4.02
C THR A 371 -1.30 -18.71 -3.55
N LEU A 372 -2.30 -18.77 -4.44
CA LEU A 372 -3.69 -18.94 -4.06
C LEU A 372 -3.96 -20.33 -3.44
N GLU A 373 -3.35 -21.39 -3.97
CA GLU A 373 -3.42 -22.74 -3.37
C GLU A 373 -2.87 -22.75 -1.93
N ALA A 374 -1.73 -22.06 -1.69
CA ALA A 374 -1.19 -21.90 -0.35
C ALA A 374 -2.15 -21.13 0.57
N ASN A 375 -2.79 -20.07 0.08
CA ASN A 375 -3.79 -19.31 0.86
C ASN A 375 -4.99 -20.19 1.26
N ILE A 376 -5.56 -20.97 0.32
CA ILE A 376 -6.68 -21.88 0.61
C ILE A 376 -6.28 -22.89 1.69
N ARG A 377 -5.07 -23.43 1.60
CA ARG A 377 -4.56 -24.38 2.60
C ARG A 377 -4.41 -23.77 3.99
N VAL A 378 -3.87 -22.55 4.07
CA VAL A 378 -3.72 -21.85 5.36
C VAL A 378 -5.07 -21.48 5.94
N ILE A 379 -6.01 -21.03 5.11
CA ILE A 379 -7.40 -20.80 5.56
C ILE A 379 -8.01 -22.08 6.07
N GLY A 380 -7.86 -23.20 5.35
CA GLY A 380 -8.35 -24.51 5.80
C GLY A 380 -7.81 -24.90 7.18
N GLN A 381 -6.50 -24.71 7.40
CA GLN A 381 -5.88 -24.95 8.73
C GLN A 381 -6.46 -24.04 9.82
N PHE A 382 -6.75 -22.78 9.49
CA PHE A 382 -7.40 -21.85 10.42
C PHE A 382 -8.82 -22.30 10.79
N LEU A 383 -9.62 -22.69 9.78
CA LEU A 383 -10.97 -23.23 10.01
C LEU A 383 -10.93 -24.51 10.85
N ASP A 384 -9.98 -25.40 10.60
CA ASP A 384 -9.79 -26.62 11.38
C ASP A 384 -9.39 -26.31 12.83
N LYS A 385 -8.56 -25.31 13.06
CA LYS A 385 -8.22 -24.84 14.40
C LYS A 385 -9.46 -24.33 15.15
N LEU A 386 -10.34 -23.58 14.48
CA LEU A 386 -11.61 -23.14 15.06
C LEU A 386 -12.53 -24.33 15.39
N LYS A 387 -12.63 -25.33 14.50
CA LYS A 387 -13.41 -26.56 14.74
C LYS A 387 -12.88 -27.35 15.93
N GLN A 388 -11.56 -27.53 16.02
CA GLN A 388 -10.90 -28.24 17.13
C GLN A 388 -11.05 -27.52 18.47
N SER A 389 -11.30 -26.22 18.47
CA SER A 389 -11.48 -25.39 19.66
C SER A 389 -12.95 -25.13 20.00
N ASP A 390 -13.88 -25.78 19.31
CA ASP A 390 -15.35 -25.61 19.47
C ASP A 390 -15.79 -24.13 19.23
N LEU A 391 -15.08 -23.37 18.37
CA LEU A 391 -15.36 -21.97 18.07
C LEU A 391 -15.94 -21.74 16.66
N TYR A 392 -15.95 -22.76 15.82
CA TYR A 392 -16.37 -22.62 14.43
C TYR A 392 -17.86 -22.26 14.30
N ASP A 393 -18.72 -22.93 15.08
CA ASP A 393 -20.17 -22.74 14.97
C ASP A 393 -20.65 -21.39 15.53
N ASN A 394 -19.92 -20.81 16.51
CA ASN A 394 -20.24 -19.51 17.08
C ASN A 394 -19.52 -18.34 16.38
N SER A 395 -18.91 -18.61 15.24
CA SER A 395 -18.15 -17.62 14.47
C SER A 395 -18.86 -17.22 13.19
N VAL A 396 -18.98 -15.91 12.96
CA VAL A 396 -19.11 -15.32 11.63
C VAL A 396 -17.71 -15.30 11.03
N ILE A 397 -17.56 -15.77 9.80
CA ILE A 397 -16.25 -15.81 9.11
C ILE A 397 -16.43 -15.21 7.71
N ILE A 398 -15.65 -14.20 7.40
CA ILE A 398 -15.54 -13.63 6.05
C ILE A 398 -14.15 -13.88 5.52
N VAL A 399 -14.06 -14.45 4.33
CA VAL A 399 -12.83 -14.53 3.54
C VAL A 399 -13.02 -13.65 2.32
N MET A 400 -12.25 -12.58 2.23
CA MET A 400 -12.44 -11.58 1.19
C MET A 400 -11.09 -11.03 0.70
N ALA A 401 -11.09 -10.36 -0.44
CA ALA A 401 -9.93 -9.58 -0.87
C ALA A 401 -10.19 -8.08 -0.73
N ASP A 402 -9.14 -7.29 -0.65
CA ASP A 402 -9.26 -5.83 -0.71
C ASP A 402 -9.57 -5.35 -2.14
N HIS A 403 -8.93 -5.93 -3.14
CA HIS A 403 -9.19 -5.78 -4.58
C HIS A 403 -8.78 -7.05 -5.32
N GLY A 404 -9.12 -7.15 -6.60
CA GLY A 404 -8.65 -8.22 -7.46
C GLY A 404 -7.24 -7.99 -7.99
N PHE A 405 -6.69 -8.99 -8.66
CA PHE A 405 -5.39 -8.97 -9.29
C PHE A 405 -5.51 -9.15 -10.81
N ASP A 406 -4.62 -8.51 -11.57
CA ASP A 406 -4.48 -8.72 -13.01
C ASP A 406 -3.08 -9.28 -13.31
N PRO A 407 -2.96 -10.60 -13.46
CA PRO A 407 -1.67 -11.25 -13.67
C PRO A 407 -1.02 -10.89 -15.01
N GLN A 408 -1.76 -10.34 -15.96
CA GLN A 408 -1.25 -10.06 -17.32
C GLN A 408 -0.80 -8.60 -17.49
N ASN A 409 -0.92 -7.76 -16.45
CA ASN A 409 -0.66 -6.31 -16.55
C ASN A 409 -1.42 -5.59 -17.69
N GLU A 410 -2.34 -6.27 -18.31
CA GLU A 410 -3.33 -5.67 -19.18
C GLU A 410 -4.35 -5.05 -18.24
N VAL A 411 -4.19 -3.76 -17.95
CA VAL A 411 -5.06 -3.00 -17.05
C VAL A 411 -6.52 -3.11 -17.51
N SER A 412 -7.08 -4.29 -17.35
CA SER A 412 -8.50 -4.48 -17.27
C SER A 412 -8.88 -4.00 -15.88
N ALA A 413 -9.38 -2.77 -15.78
CA ALA A 413 -9.93 -2.25 -14.53
C ALA A 413 -11.00 -3.20 -13.95
N TYR A 414 -11.51 -4.10 -14.75
CA TYR A 414 -12.52 -5.09 -14.40
C TYR A 414 -11.98 -6.16 -13.43
N ASP A 415 -10.82 -6.74 -13.69
CA ASP A 415 -10.30 -7.84 -12.86
C ASP A 415 -9.88 -7.33 -11.47
N ARG A 416 -9.35 -6.13 -11.39
CA ARG A 416 -9.04 -5.49 -10.09
C ARG A 416 -10.28 -5.06 -9.30
N GLN A 417 -11.45 -4.97 -9.92
CA GLN A 417 -12.71 -4.61 -9.27
C GLN A 417 -13.61 -5.81 -8.94
N ASN A 418 -13.15 -7.03 -9.23
CA ASN A 418 -13.86 -8.26 -8.88
C ASN A 418 -13.08 -9.05 -7.82
N PRO A 419 -13.07 -8.59 -6.56
CA PRO A 419 -12.37 -9.26 -5.47
C PRO A 419 -13.10 -10.52 -5.02
N LEU A 420 -12.34 -11.46 -4.45
CA LEU A 420 -12.87 -12.61 -3.75
C LEU A 420 -13.80 -12.20 -2.61
N PHE A 421 -14.95 -12.90 -2.47
CA PHE A 421 -15.80 -12.76 -1.30
C PHE A 421 -16.55 -14.05 -0.95
N LEU A 422 -16.25 -14.60 0.22
CA LEU A 422 -16.91 -15.75 0.83
C LEU A 422 -17.33 -15.39 2.25
N VAL A 423 -18.47 -15.88 2.69
CA VAL A 423 -18.99 -15.60 4.03
C VAL A 423 -19.72 -16.80 4.63
N LYS A 424 -19.51 -16.99 5.93
CA LYS A 424 -20.23 -17.95 6.77
C LYS A 424 -20.85 -17.21 7.96
N GLY A 425 -22.14 -17.34 8.16
CA GLY A 425 -22.85 -16.91 9.36
C GLY A 425 -22.69 -17.90 10.53
N VAL A 426 -23.24 -17.54 11.67
CA VAL A 426 -23.23 -18.39 12.87
C VAL A 426 -24.08 -19.64 12.64
N GLY A 427 -23.54 -20.82 12.95
CA GLY A 427 -24.26 -22.10 12.94
C GLY A 427 -24.65 -22.62 11.55
N GLU A 428 -24.09 -22.07 10.48
CA GLU A 428 -24.33 -22.59 9.12
C GLU A 428 -23.69 -23.95 8.94
N SER A 429 -24.42 -24.84 8.23
CA SER A 429 -23.94 -26.19 7.90
C SER A 429 -24.56 -26.66 6.59
N HIS A 430 -23.82 -26.50 5.50
CA HIS A 430 -24.23 -26.84 4.13
C HIS A 430 -22.99 -26.94 3.22
N PRO A 431 -23.08 -27.60 2.05
CA PRO A 431 -22.01 -27.50 1.04
C PRO A 431 -21.78 -26.04 0.63
N LEU A 432 -20.59 -25.73 0.09
CA LEU A 432 -20.34 -24.43 -0.52
C LEU A 432 -21.52 -24.02 -1.41
N GLN A 433 -22.09 -22.85 -1.18
CA GLN A 433 -23.18 -22.28 -1.96
C GLN A 433 -22.67 -21.09 -2.78
N THR A 434 -23.19 -20.94 -3.99
CA THR A 434 -22.89 -19.77 -4.83
C THR A 434 -24.12 -18.88 -4.89
N SER A 435 -23.98 -17.62 -4.52
CA SER A 435 -25.01 -16.59 -4.64
C SER A 435 -24.72 -15.71 -5.84
N LEU A 436 -25.70 -15.60 -6.76
CA LEU A 436 -25.63 -14.69 -7.92
C LEU A 436 -26.38 -13.37 -7.64
N VAL A 437 -26.67 -13.07 -6.39
CA VAL A 437 -27.20 -11.77 -6.00
C VAL A 437 -26.15 -10.70 -6.26
N PRO A 438 -26.45 -9.63 -7.00
CA PRO A 438 -25.53 -8.52 -7.17
C PRO A 438 -25.09 -7.96 -5.81
N ALA A 439 -23.81 -7.88 -5.60
CA ALA A 439 -23.20 -7.42 -4.35
C ALA A 439 -22.01 -6.49 -4.62
N ALA A 440 -21.88 -5.48 -3.79
CA ALA A 440 -20.79 -4.53 -3.89
C ALA A 440 -20.24 -4.17 -2.50
N TYR A 441 -19.00 -3.72 -2.45
CA TYR A 441 -18.41 -3.22 -1.20
C TYR A 441 -19.13 -1.99 -0.63
N GLU A 442 -19.94 -1.32 -1.45
CA GLU A 442 -20.81 -0.25 -1.01
C GLU A 442 -21.89 -0.75 0.00
N ASP A 443 -22.25 -2.03 -0.08
CA ASP A 443 -23.26 -2.66 0.79
C ASP A 443 -22.64 -3.35 2.03
N LEU A 444 -21.32 -3.36 2.17
CA LEU A 444 -20.63 -4.11 3.23
C LEU A 444 -20.99 -3.66 4.64
N GLN A 445 -21.19 -2.37 4.86
CA GLN A 445 -21.53 -1.86 6.20
C GLN A 445 -22.86 -2.44 6.69
N ASP A 446 -23.85 -2.51 5.82
CA ASP A 446 -25.14 -3.13 6.12
C ASP A 446 -25.03 -4.66 6.25
N ALA A 447 -24.19 -5.30 5.42
CA ALA A 447 -23.92 -6.73 5.49
C ALA A 447 -23.29 -7.13 6.83
N TYR A 448 -22.33 -6.35 7.33
CA TYR A 448 -21.72 -6.58 8.64
C TYR A 448 -22.76 -6.53 9.77
N VAL A 449 -23.65 -5.55 9.75
CA VAL A 449 -24.73 -5.44 10.77
C VAL A 449 -25.66 -6.63 10.70
N ARG A 450 -26.08 -7.04 9.49
CA ARG A 450 -26.94 -8.23 9.30
C ARG A 450 -26.29 -9.51 9.86
N LEU A 451 -24.98 -9.69 9.61
CA LEU A 451 -24.24 -10.82 10.15
C LEU A 451 -24.17 -10.80 11.70
N MET A 452 -23.95 -9.60 12.29
CA MET A 452 -24.02 -9.45 13.74
C MET A 452 -25.40 -9.74 14.34
N ASP A 453 -26.46 -9.53 13.54
CA ASP A 453 -27.85 -9.84 13.89
C ASP A 453 -28.22 -11.30 13.62
N GLY A 454 -27.28 -12.12 13.12
CA GLY A 454 -27.44 -13.55 12.92
C GLY A 454 -28.02 -13.91 11.54
N ALA A 455 -27.88 -13.06 10.54
CA ALA A 455 -28.24 -13.42 9.17
C ALA A 455 -27.32 -14.53 8.64
N ALA A 456 -27.89 -15.39 7.79
CA ALA A 456 -27.15 -16.37 7.04
C ALA A 456 -26.34 -15.70 5.93
N GLY A 457 -25.24 -16.34 5.50
CA GLY A 457 -24.33 -15.81 4.51
C GLY A 457 -24.99 -15.48 3.16
N ASP A 458 -26.01 -16.23 2.74
CA ASP A 458 -26.79 -16.02 1.53
C ASP A 458 -27.83 -14.88 1.64
N ALA A 459 -28.07 -14.36 2.83
CA ALA A 459 -29.07 -13.34 3.13
C ALA A 459 -28.50 -11.94 3.43
N ILE A 460 -27.18 -11.77 3.38
CA ILE A 460 -26.53 -10.49 3.76
C ILE A 460 -26.70 -9.39 2.71
N PHE A 461 -26.78 -9.76 1.44
CA PHE A 461 -27.08 -8.82 0.36
C PHE A 461 -28.51 -9.06 -0.13
N PRO A 462 -29.46 -8.18 0.20
CA PRO A 462 -30.84 -8.38 -0.22
C PRO A 462 -30.95 -8.17 -1.72
N TYR A 463 -31.72 -9.04 -2.39
CA TYR A 463 -32.09 -8.84 -3.78
C TYR A 463 -32.76 -7.47 -3.94
N GLN A 464 -32.08 -6.55 -4.59
CA GLN A 464 -32.70 -5.32 -5.06
C GLN A 464 -33.14 -5.57 -6.51
N GLU A 465 -34.46 -5.56 -6.78
CA GLU A 465 -34.93 -5.40 -8.16
C GLU A 465 -34.32 -4.11 -8.69
N LEU A 466 -33.32 -4.23 -9.57
CA LEU A 466 -32.77 -3.08 -10.29
C LEU A 466 -33.91 -2.42 -11.05
N SER A 467 -34.44 -1.35 -10.52
CA SER A 467 -35.37 -0.54 -11.26
C SER A 467 -34.60 0.06 -12.43
N LEU A 468 -34.96 -0.31 -13.65
CA LEU A 468 -34.40 0.19 -14.92
C LEU A 468 -34.50 1.72 -15.10
N ILE A 469 -34.85 2.45 -14.06
CA ILE A 469 -35.11 3.92 -14.07
C ILE A 469 -33.79 4.72 -13.95
N HIS A 470 -32.70 4.13 -13.54
CA HIS A 470 -31.41 4.84 -13.36
C HIS A 470 -30.41 4.72 -14.52
N ILE A 471 -30.78 4.13 -15.65
CA ILE A 471 -29.91 4.01 -16.85
C ILE A 471 -30.11 5.17 -17.85
N SER A 472 -30.91 6.19 -17.53
CA SER A 472 -31.26 7.27 -18.47
C SER A 472 -30.93 8.69 -17.99
N GLU A 473 -29.94 8.89 -17.14
CA GLU A 473 -29.40 10.25 -16.90
C GLU A 473 -27.90 10.31 -17.12
#